data_73835ca36bac858db4dbbf6d1b787125
#
_entry.id   73835ca36bac858db4dbbf6d1b787125
#
_cell.length_a   1.000
_cell.length_b   1.000
_cell.length_c   1.000
_cell.angle_alpha   90.00
_cell.angle_beta   90.00
_cell.angle_gamma   90.00
#
_symmetry.space_group_name_H-M   'P 1'
#
loop_
_entity.id
_entity.type
_entity.pdbx_description
1 polymer ?
#
loop_
_entity_poly.entity_id
_entity_poly.type
_entity_poly.pdbx_seq_one_letter_code
_entity_poly.pdbx_strand_id
1 'polypeptide(L)'
;MQSALALCAVLAISACAAHYAQVPPRLDLQPYGRVALVTFSAEQANGSLTTLATQRFAEALLRSQSGIEVMELGNADSVLRTLPAGADPSAVAQALGREKGVPAVFLGHLKMSSVKPSARLSGPANLNVKASVAAELTVQLLSTRTGGTLWRSSAATSRTVGRVAIGDRLPSVAVRDPNDAYDQMMGELAANVTRDLRPTWVRQ
;
A
#
# COMPACT_ATOMS: atom_id res chain seq x y z
N MET A 1 -34.59 53.09 -4.92
CA MET A 1 -34.93 51.75 -4.39
C MET A 1 -34.23 50.60 -5.13
N GLN A 2 -33.72 50.76 -6.35
CA GLN A 2 -32.97 49.69 -7.10
C GLN A 2 -31.56 49.38 -6.57
N SER A 3 -30.87 50.37 -5.98
CA SER A 3 -29.49 50.16 -5.45
C SER A 3 -29.39 49.32 -4.17
N ALA A 4 -30.45 49.24 -3.38
CA ALA A 4 -30.46 48.44 -2.16
C ALA A 4 -30.65 46.94 -2.40
N LEU A 5 -31.34 46.59 -3.48
CA LEU A 5 -31.55 45.17 -3.86
C LEU A 5 -30.30 44.51 -4.43
N ALA A 6 -29.43 45.28 -5.10
CA ALA A 6 -28.16 44.76 -5.63
C ALA A 6 -27.14 44.45 -4.54
N LEU A 7 -27.15 45.19 -3.44
CA LEU A 7 -26.22 44.97 -2.31
C LEU A 7 -26.55 43.70 -1.51
N CYS A 8 -27.83 43.36 -1.35
CA CYS A 8 -28.24 42.13 -0.67
C CYS A 8 -27.91 40.84 -1.47
N ALA A 9 -27.90 40.90 -2.81
CA ALA A 9 -27.59 39.75 -3.64
C ALA A 9 -26.11 39.33 -3.58
N VAL A 10 -25.19 40.30 -3.36
CA VAL A 10 -23.74 40.02 -3.28
C VAL A 10 -23.38 39.38 -1.91
N LEU A 11 -24.09 39.71 -0.83
CA LEU A 11 -23.86 39.12 0.49
C LEU A 11 -24.35 37.65 0.61
N ALA A 12 -25.29 37.22 -0.21
CA ALA A 12 -25.82 35.85 -0.16
C ALA A 12 -24.88 34.79 -0.81
N ILE A 13 -23.92 35.19 -1.63
CA ILE A 13 -23.00 34.26 -2.33
C ILE A 13 -21.83 33.84 -1.43
N SER A 14 -21.54 34.57 -0.36
CA SER A 14 -20.41 34.27 0.53
C SER A 14 -20.69 33.17 1.57
N ALA A 15 -21.92 32.67 1.68
CA ALA A 15 -22.34 31.78 2.77
C ALA A 15 -22.10 30.27 2.53
N CYS A 16 -21.60 29.86 1.34
CA CYS A 16 -21.40 28.46 0.99
C CYS A 16 -19.93 28.02 0.87
N ALA A 17 -19.00 28.74 1.47
CA ALA A 17 -17.62 28.25 1.55
C ALA A 17 -17.57 27.06 2.52
N ALA A 18 -17.50 25.85 1.98
CA ALA A 18 -17.27 24.66 2.80
C ALA A 18 -15.90 24.78 3.49
N HIS A 19 -15.90 24.86 4.80
CA HIS A 19 -14.68 24.86 5.59
C HIS A 19 -14.12 23.44 5.62
N TYR A 20 -12.88 23.28 5.15
CA TYR A 20 -12.13 22.06 5.27
C TYR A 20 -11.03 22.22 6.30
N ALA A 21 -11.00 21.32 7.28
CA ALA A 21 -9.91 21.25 8.23
C ALA A 21 -8.96 20.12 7.83
N GLN A 22 -7.66 20.42 7.87
CA GLN A 22 -6.63 19.40 7.66
C GLN A 22 -6.45 18.61 8.95
N VAL A 23 -6.65 17.29 8.86
CA VAL A 23 -6.31 16.36 9.92
C VAL A 23 -4.89 15.87 9.66
N PRO A 24 -3.97 16.03 10.64
CA PRO A 24 -2.59 15.59 10.49
C PRO A 24 -2.53 14.06 10.29
N PRO A 25 -1.43 13.53 9.71
CA PRO A 25 -1.22 12.10 9.60
C PRO A 25 -1.17 11.44 10.99
N ARG A 26 -1.56 10.17 11.07
CA ARG A 26 -1.52 9.40 12.32
C ARG A 26 -0.11 9.26 12.88
N LEU A 27 0.89 9.26 12.00
CA LEU A 27 2.30 9.25 12.34
C LEU A 27 3.03 10.24 11.43
N ASP A 28 3.77 11.18 12.04
CA ASP A 28 4.71 12.05 11.36
C ASP A 28 6.10 11.42 11.42
N LEU A 29 6.73 11.25 10.26
CA LEU A 29 8.06 10.68 10.14
C LEU A 29 9.18 11.72 10.10
N GLN A 30 8.86 13.00 9.97
CA GLN A 30 9.87 14.07 9.93
C GLN A 30 10.83 14.05 11.13
N PRO A 31 10.38 13.77 12.39
CA PRO A 31 11.28 13.71 13.54
C PRO A 31 12.34 12.61 13.45
N TYR A 32 12.12 11.60 12.60
CA TYR A 32 13.10 10.53 12.40
C TYR A 32 14.17 10.91 11.36
N GLY A 33 13.90 11.87 10.47
CA GLY A 33 14.80 12.32 9.41
C GLY A 33 15.10 11.24 8.37
N ARG A 34 15.68 10.12 8.83
CA ARG A 34 16.00 8.93 8.01
C ARG A 34 15.37 7.68 8.60
N VAL A 35 14.78 6.84 7.73
CA VAL A 35 14.23 5.55 8.10
C VAL A 35 14.76 4.46 7.17
N ALA A 36 14.94 3.25 7.67
CA ALA A 36 15.26 2.11 6.82
C ALA A 36 13.98 1.42 6.32
N LEU A 37 14.04 0.88 5.12
CA LEU A 37 13.02 0.03 4.52
C LEU A 37 13.68 -1.27 4.08
N VAL A 38 13.33 -2.38 4.72
CA VAL A 38 13.80 -3.71 4.34
C VAL A 38 12.89 -4.26 3.25
N THR A 39 13.48 -4.96 2.26
CA THR A 39 12.70 -5.70 1.28
C THR A 39 11.69 -6.61 1.98
N PHE A 40 10.44 -6.51 1.59
CA PHE A 40 9.36 -7.25 2.22
C PHE A 40 9.55 -8.75 2.13
N SER A 41 9.20 -9.47 3.18
CA SER A 41 9.09 -10.91 3.16
C SER A 41 7.80 -11.36 2.47
N ALA A 42 7.75 -12.60 2.01
CA ALA A 42 6.54 -13.11 1.39
C ALA A 42 6.21 -14.54 1.83
N GLU A 43 4.91 -14.79 1.87
CA GLU A 43 4.34 -16.13 1.92
C GLU A 43 3.58 -16.40 0.63
N GLN A 44 3.90 -17.52 -0.05
CA GLN A 44 3.30 -17.95 -1.32
C GLN A 44 3.48 -16.93 -2.47
N ALA A 45 4.53 -16.11 -2.44
CA ALA A 45 4.90 -15.20 -3.51
C ALA A 45 6.37 -15.39 -3.91
N ASN A 46 6.70 -15.05 -5.17
CA ASN A 46 8.08 -15.06 -5.64
C ASN A 46 8.80 -13.73 -5.28
N GLY A 47 10.13 -13.74 -5.34
CA GLY A 47 10.95 -12.60 -4.96
C GLY A 47 10.73 -11.33 -5.80
N SER A 48 10.25 -11.45 -7.04
CA SER A 48 9.94 -10.29 -7.87
C SER A 48 8.72 -9.51 -7.34
N LEU A 49 7.71 -10.19 -6.80
CA LEU A 49 6.54 -9.54 -6.21
C LEU A 49 6.86 -8.84 -4.90
N THR A 50 7.78 -9.37 -4.09
CA THR A 50 8.21 -8.69 -2.86
C THR A 50 8.98 -7.42 -3.17
N THR A 51 9.88 -7.47 -4.16
CA THR A 51 10.60 -6.29 -4.63
C THR A 51 9.63 -5.22 -5.14
N LEU A 52 8.67 -5.62 -6.00
CA LEU A 52 7.64 -4.72 -6.52
C LEU A 52 6.80 -4.09 -5.38
N ALA A 53 6.34 -4.91 -4.43
CA ALA A 53 5.57 -4.41 -3.28
C ALA A 53 6.37 -3.41 -2.44
N THR A 54 7.67 -3.68 -2.22
CA THR A 54 8.58 -2.79 -1.48
C THR A 54 8.76 -1.47 -2.21
N GLN A 55 9.00 -1.50 -3.53
CA GLN A 55 9.14 -0.29 -4.35
C GLN A 55 7.86 0.54 -4.34
N ARG A 56 6.68 -0.09 -4.54
CA ARG A 56 5.40 0.62 -4.51
C ARG A 56 5.10 1.23 -3.13
N PHE A 57 5.52 0.55 -2.06
CA PHE A 57 5.42 1.09 -0.71
C PHE A 57 6.36 2.29 -0.51
N ALA A 58 7.63 2.21 -0.93
CA ALA A 58 8.58 3.33 -0.87
C ALA A 58 8.06 4.57 -1.61
N GLU A 59 7.55 4.39 -2.84
CA GLU A 59 6.92 5.47 -3.62
C GLU A 59 5.72 6.08 -2.91
N ALA A 60 4.84 5.25 -2.33
CA ALA A 60 3.66 5.72 -1.61
C ALA A 60 4.04 6.46 -0.32
N LEU A 61 5.07 5.98 0.39
CA LEU A 61 5.60 6.59 1.60
C LEU A 61 6.18 7.98 1.32
N LEU A 62 7.07 8.10 0.33
CA LEU A 62 7.70 9.36 -0.04
C LEU A 62 6.70 10.39 -0.56
N ARG A 63 5.61 9.96 -1.20
CA ARG A 63 4.49 10.85 -1.59
C ARG A 63 3.65 11.30 -0.40
N SER A 64 3.61 10.48 0.66
CA SER A 64 2.78 10.75 1.84
C SER A 64 3.49 11.59 2.89
N GLN A 65 4.80 11.47 2.97
CA GLN A 65 5.66 12.07 3.98
C GLN A 65 6.81 12.80 3.29
N SER A 66 6.79 14.11 3.29
CA SER A 66 7.88 14.93 2.75
C SER A 66 9.00 15.14 3.78
N GLY A 67 10.22 15.36 3.31
CA GLY A 67 11.35 15.71 4.16
C GLY A 67 11.97 14.54 4.94
N ILE A 68 11.70 13.30 4.54
CA ILE A 68 12.33 12.09 5.08
C ILE A 68 13.26 11.46 4.04
N GLU A 69 14.28 10.78 4.50
CA GLU A 69 15.15 9.93 3.69
C GLU A 69 14.79 8.47 3.94
N VAL A 70 14.54 7.71 2.88
CA VAL A 70 14.28 6.26 2.95
C VAL A 70 15.52 5.52 2.48
N MET A 71 16.15 4.78 3.39
CA MET A 71 17.28 3.89 3.08
C MET A 71 16.73 2.51 2.75
N GLU A 72 16.71 2.16 1.47
CA GLU A 72 16.28 0.84 1.04
C GLU A 72 17.36 -0.21 1.26
N LEU A 73 17.03 -1.27 1.99
CA LEU A 73 17.91 -2.38 2.33
C LEU A 73 17.41 -3.64 1.61
N GLY A 74 18.18 -4.08 0.61
CA GLY A 74 17.89 -5.32 -0.10
C GLY A 74 18.15 -6.56 0.75
N ASN A 75 17.65 -7.73 0.31
CA ASN A 75 17.87 -9.02 0.96
C ASN A 75 19.37 -9.41 1.08
N ALA A 76 20.23 -8.80 0.27
CA ALA A 76 21.68 -9.00 0.30
C ALA A 76 22.40 -8.12 1.32
N ASP A 77 21.70 -7.29 2.10
CA ASP A 77 22.32 -6.45 3.12
C ASP A 77 23.09 -7.31 4.13
N SER A 78 24.29 -6.84 4.48
CA SER A 78 25.20 -7.59 5.35
C SER A 78 24.62 -7.88 6.71
N VAL A 79 23.87 -6.94 7.29
CA VAL A 79 23.24 -7.10 8.61
C VAL A 79 22.17 -8.17 8.56
N LEU A 80 21.30 -8.12 7.53
CA LEU A 80 20.20 -9.08 7.39
C LEU A 80 20.71 -10.51 7.19
N ARG A 81 21.86 -10.69 6.51
CA ARG A 81 22.46 -12.01 6.29
C ARG A 81 23.09 -12.62 7.55
N THR A 82 23.45 -11.83 8.53
CA THR A 82 24.01 -12.32 9.80
C THR A 82 22.93 -12.76 10.79
N LEU A 83 21.69 -12.39 10.55
CA LEU A 83 20.57 -12.76 11.41
C LEU A 83 20.04 -14.16 11.06
N PRO A 84 19.57 -14.94 12.04
CA PRO A 84 18.97 -16.24 11.78
C PRO A 84 17.70 -16.08 10.94
N ALA A 85 17.40 -17.08 10.10
CA ALA A 85 16.15 -17.12 9.35
C ALA A 85 14.97 -17.10 10.33
N GLY A 86 14.01 -16.18 10.08
CA GLY A 86 12.87 -16.00 10.99
C GLY A 86 13.19 -15.22 12.26
N ALA A 87 14.31 -14.46 12.28
CA ALA A 87 14.61 -13.58 13.40
C ALA A 87 13.42 -12.70 13.76
N ASP A 88 13.24 -12.48 15.07
CA ASP A 88 12.19 -11.59 15.56
C ASP A 88 12.33 -10.18 14.98
N PRO A 89 11.23 -9.56 14.50
CA PRO A 89 11.26 -8.20 13.95
C PRO A 89 11.94 -7.16 14.83
N SER A 90 11.81 -7.27 16.14
CA SER A 90 12.44 -6.40 17.13
C SER A 90 13.98 -6.55 17.12
N ALA A 91 14.48 -7.80 17.03
CA ALA A 91 15.91 -8.06 16.91
C ALA A 91 16.48 -7.53 15.59
N VAL A 92 15.76 -7.70 14.49
CA VAL A 92 16.12 -7.13 13.18
C VAL A 92 16.24 -5.60 13.27
N ALA A 93 15.23 -4.95 13.86
CA ALA A 93 15.22 -3.49 14.01
C ALA A 93 16.41 -3.00 14.82
N GLN A 94 16.69 -3.63 15.96
CA GLN A 94 17.81 -3.24 16.83
C GLN A 94 19.17 -3.48 16.16
N ALA A 95 19.35 -4.57 15.41
CA ALA A 95 20.58 -4.84 14.67
C ALA A 95 20.83 -3.75 13.61
N LEU A 96 19.80 -3.41 12.83
CA LEU A 96 19.88 -2.34 11.83
C LEU A 96 20.16 -0.99 12.46
N GLY A 97 19.58 -0.69 13.61
CA GLY A 97 19.85 0.55 14.35
C GLY A 97 21.32 0.69 14.74
N ARG A 98 21.94 -0.39 15.24
CA ARG A 98 23.36 -0.40 15.62
C ARG A 98 24.29 -0.22 14.43
N GLU A 99 24.02 -0.89 13.32
CA GLU A 99 24.92 -0.94 12.17
C GLU A 99 24.71 0.22 11.18
N LYS A 100 23.48 0.63 10.98
CA LYS A 100 23.12 1.65 9.98
C LYS A 100 22.87 3.03 10.59
N GLY A 101 22.74 3.14 11.91
CA GLY A 101 22.48 4.39 12.60
C GLY A 101 21.10 4.99 12.28
N VAL A 102 20.13 4.17 11.90
CA VAL A 102 18.75 4.62 11.61
C VAL A 102 17.89 4.52 12.87
N PRO A 103 17.02 5.52 13.15
CA PRO A 103 16.18 5.53 14.35
C PRO A 103 14.95 4.60 14.25
N ALA A 104 14.51 4.29 13.04
CA ALA A 104 13.36 3.44 12.80
C ALA A 104 13.50 2.64 11.50
N VAL A 105 12.84 1.48 11.42
CA VAL A 105 12.87 0.58 10.27
C VAL A 105 11.47 0.08 9.93
N PHE A 106 11.15 0.11 8.63
CA PHE A 106 9.97 -0.53 8.07
C PHE A 106 10.27 -1.99 7.73
N LEU A 107 9.45 -2.88 8.25
CA LEU A 107 9.39 -4.29 7.88
C LEU A 107 8.01 -4.59 7.32
N GLY A 108 7.95 -5.36 6.24
CA GLY A 108 6.70 -5.73 5.61
C GLY A 108 6.60 -7.21 5.29
N HIS A 109 5.37 -7.70 5.26
CA HIS A 109 5.05 -9.08 4.91
C HIS A 109 3.91 -9.10 3.91
N LEU A 110 4.17 -9.72 2.74
CA LEU A 110 3.21 -9.91 1.66
C LEU A 110 2.70 -11.36 1.68
N LYS A 111 1.41 -11.54 1.85
CA LYS A 111 0.75 -12.83 1.76
C LYS A 111 -0.08 -12.89 0.48
N MET A 112 0.16 -13.91 -0.34
CA MET A 112 -0.59 -14.16 -1.56
C MET A 112 -1.51 -15.37 -1.37
N SER A 113 -2.72 -15.33 -1.94
CA SER A 113 -3.54 -16.54 -2.05
C SER A 113 -3.17 -17.33 -3.30
N SER A 114 -3.45 -18.64 -3.29
CA SER A 114 -3.51 -19.40 -4.52
C SER A 114 -4.56 -18.83 -5.48
N VAL A 115 -4.36 -19.05 -6.78
CA VAL A 115 -5.33 -18.68 -7.81
C VAL A 115 -6.64 -19.43 -7.57
N LYS A 116 -7.73 -18.71 -7.38
CA LYS A 116 -9.07 -19.29 -7.18
C LYS A 116 -9.87 -19.19 -8.48
N PRO A 117 -10.10 -20.30 -9.18
CA PRO A 117 -11.01 -20.32 -10.32
C PRO A 117 -12.46 -20.21 -9.81
N SER A 118 -13.26 -19.42 -10.48
CA SER A 118 -14.71 -19.37 -10.31
C SER A 118 -15.40 -19.49 -11.66
N ALA A 119 -16.33 -20.42 -11.76
CA ALA A 119 -17.13 -20.64 -12.97
C ALA A 119 -18.55 -20.12 -12.73
N ARG A 120 -19.11 -19.38 -13.68
CA ARG A 120 -20.50 -18.90 -13.64
C ARG A 120 -21.16 -19.20 -14.98
N LEU A 121 -22.26 -19.93 -14.97
CA LEU A 121 -23.13 -20.14 -16.11
C LEU A 121 -24.04 -18.91 -16.26
N SER A 122 -23.99 -18.27 -17.42
CA SER A 122 -24.83 -17.12 -17.77
C SER A 122 -25.77 -17.52 -18.93
N GLY A 123 -26.71 -18.41 -18.64
CA GLY A 123 -27.60 -19.01 -19.64
C GLY A 123 -27.19 -20.43 -20.09
N PRO A 124 -28.03 -21.11 -20.92
CA PRO A 124 -27.84 -22.53 -21.24
C PRO A 124 -26.57 -22.87 -22.03
N ALA A 125 -25.89 -21.89 -22.64
CA ALA A 125 -24.70 -22.12 -23.47
C ALA A 125 -23.52 -21.19 -23.18
N ASN A 126 -23.58 -20.34 -22.15
CA ASN A 126 -22.50 -19.37 -21.87
C ASN A 126 -21.82 -19.67 -20.53
N LEU A 127 -20.60 -20.19 -20.57
CA LEU A 127 -19.75 -20.45 -19.41
C LEU A 127 -18.69 -19.34 -19.29
N ASN A 128 -18.69 -18.62 -18.17
CA ASN A 128 -17.65 -17.68 -17.80
C ASN A 128 -16.79 -18.24 -16.69
N VAL A 129 -15.51 -18.44 -16.95
CA VAL A 129 -14.51 -18.83 -15.95
C VAL A 129 -13.63 -17.63 -15.65
N LYS A 130 -13.52 -17.29 -14.37
CA LYS A 130 -12.62 -16.23 -13.89
C LYS A 130 -11.59 -16.84 -12.95
N ALA A 131 -10.36 -16.39 -13.05
CA ALA A 131 -9.29 -16.72 -12.10
C ALA A 131 -8.98 -15.47 -11.29
N SER A 132 -9.07 -15.53 -9.97
CA SER A 132 -8.77 -14.43 -9.07
C SER A 132 -7.66 -14.77 -8.09
N VAL A 133 -6.87 -13.76 -7.73
CA VAL A 133 -5.82 -13.82 -6.71
C VAL A 133 -6.11 -12.74 -5.69
N ALA A 134 -5.94 -13.08 -4.41
CA ALA A 134 -5.97 -12.12 -3.32
C ALA A 134 -4.57 -11.92 -2.75
N ALA A 135 -4.29 -10.70 -2.31
CA ALA A 135 -3.05 -10.35 -1.64
C ALA A 135 -3.35 -9.53 -0.39
N GLU A 136 -2.55 -9.73 0.65
CA GLU A 136 -2.57 -8.97 1.89
C GLU A 136 -1.15 -8.47 2.15
N LEU A 137 -1.02 -7.16 2.41
CA LEU A 137 0.24 -6.52 2.79
C LEU A 137 0.11 -6.00 4.20
N THR A 138 0.96 -6.47 5.11
CA THR A 138 1.12 -5.94 6.45
C THR A 138 2.48 -5.25 6.54
N VAL A 139 2.51 -4.01 7.03
CA VAL A 139 3.74 -3.25 7.25
C VAL A 139 3.75 -2.71 8.67
N GLN A 140 4.93 -2.72 9.28
CA GLN A 140 5.16 -2.16 10.61
C GLN A 140 6.41 -1.28 10.61
N LEU A 141 6.38 -0.20 11.38
CA LEU A 141 7.53 0.63 11.70
C LEU A 141 7.97 0.31 13.14
N LEU A 142 9.23 -0.01 13.30
CA LEU A 142 9.82 -0.38 14.58
C LEU A 142 10.88 0.63 14.99
N SER A 143 10.92 0.98 16.27
CA SER A 143 12.03 1.72 16.86
C SER A 143 13.27 0.84 16.88
N THR A 144 14.37 1.30 16.32
CA THR A 144 15.64 0.56 16.36
C THR A 144 16.29 0.57 17.74
N ARG A 145 15.96 1.57 18.58
CA ARG A 145 16.47 1.67 19.95
C ARG A 145 15.80 0.65 20.89
N THR A 146 14.48 0.48 20.78
CA THR A 146 13.71 -0.34 21.73
C THR A 146 13.21 -1.65 21.13
N GLY A 147 13.17 -1.78 19.80
CA GLY A 147 12.48 -2.86 19.08
C GLY A 147 10.95 -2.74 19.11
N GLY A 148 10.42 -1.74 19.78
CA GLY A 148 8.96 -1.54 19.92
C GLY A 148 8.31 -1.05 18.63
N THR A 149 7.06 -1.45 18.40
CA THR A 149 6.27 -1.03 17.24
C THR A 149 5.79 0.40 17.43
N LEU A 150 6.17 1.28 16.52
CA LEU A 150 5.76 2.69 16.45
C LEU A 150 4.47 2.86 15.64
N TRP A 151 4.32 2.06 14.60
CA TRP A 151 3.16 2.07 13.71
C TRP A 151 2.99 0.72 13.02
N ARG A 152 1.75 0.35 12.74
CA ARG A 152 1.40 -0.86 11.99
C ARG A 152 0.13 -0.61 11.19
N SER A 153 0.12 -1.12 9.95
CA SER A 153 -1.04 -1.09 9.08
C SER A 153 -1.09 -2.33 8.20
N SER A 154 -2.27 -2.73 7.79
CA SER A 154 -2.48 -3.82 6.84
C SER A 154 -3.58 -3.47 5.86
N ALA A 155 -3.45 -4.00 4.65
CA ALA A 155 -4.46 -3.87 3.59
C ALA A 155 -4.54 -5.17 2.81
N ALA A 156 -5.75 -5.47 2.32
CA ALA A 156 -5.99 -6.62 1.46
C ALA A 156 -6.71 -6.17 0.19
N THR A 157 -6.40 -6.82 -0.92
CA THR A 157 -7.08 -6.62 -2.20
C THR A 157 -7.20 -7.93 -2.97
N SER A 158 -8.09 -7.98 -3.95
CA SER A 158 -8.21 -9.13 -4.84
C SER A 158 -8.44 -8.68 -6.26
N ARG A 159 -7.82 -9.37 -7.23
CA ARG A 159 -7.92 -9.06 -8.66
C ARG A 159 -8.19 -10.30 -9.49
N THR A 160 -8.94 -10.11 -10.57
CA THR A 160 -9.11 -11.14 -11.60
C THR A 160 -7.88 -11.10 -12.51
N VAL A 161 -7.13 -12.20 -12.57
CA VAL A 161 -5.90 -12.34 -13.37
C VAL A 161 -6.15 -13.06 -14.70
N GLY A 162 -7.32 -13.66 -14.89
CA GLY A 162 -7.71 -14.28 -16.16
C GLY A 162 -9.22 -14.45 -16.27
N ARG A 163 -9.72 -14.41 -17.52
CA ARG A 163 -11.13 -14.70 -17.84
C ARG A 163 -11.19 -15.50 -19.12
N VAL A 164 -11.97 -16.57 -19.10
CA VAL A 164 -12.34 -17.36 -20.27
C VAL A 164 -13.85 -17.34 -20.41
N ALA A 165 -14.35 -16.88 -21.53
CA ALA A 165 -15.78 -16.96 -21.87
C ALA A 165 -15.96 -17.98 -22.99
N ILE A 166 -16.80 -18.97 -22.77
CA ILE A 166 -17.19 -19.98 -23.74
C ILE A 166 -18.67 -19.76 -24.03
N GLY A 167 -19.00 -19.43 -25.28
CA GLY A 167 -20.36 -19.18 -25.76
C GLY A 167 -20.58 -19.84 -27.12
N ASP A 168 -21.76 -19.63 -27.72
CA ASP A 168 -22.17 -20.20 -29.04
C ASP A 168 -21.29 -19.79 -30.22
N ARG A 169 -20.41 -18.82 -30.02
CA ARG A 169 -19.35 -18.41 -30.95
C ARG A 169 -18.03 -18.66 -30.30
N LEU A 170 -16.97 -18.93 -31.09
CA LEU A 170 -15.60 -19.28 -30.70
C LEU A 170 -15.20 -18.79 -29.27
N PRO A 171 -14.56 -19.63 -28.46
CA PRO A 171 -14.16 -19.26 -27.10
C PRO A 171 -13.28 -18.01 -27.14
N SER A 172 -13.69 -16.96 -26.44
CA SER A 172 -12.89 -15.75 -26.28
C SER A 172 -12.08 -15.87 -25.00
N VAL A 173 -10.77 -15.90 -25.13
CA VAL A 173 -9.83 -15.87 -24.01
C VAL A 173 -9.33 -14.43 -23.87
N ALA A 174 -9.84 -13.71 -22.89
CA ALA A 174 -9.28 -12.41 -22.50
C ALA A 174 -8.22 -12.66 -21.43
N VAL A 175 -6.97 -12.86 -21.84
CA VAL A 175 -5.83 -12.87 -20.93
C VAL A 175 -5.44 -11.40 -20.72
N ARG A 176 -5.67 -10.87 -19.53
CA ARG A 176 -5.01 -9.66 -19.08
C ARG A 176 -3.56 -10.00 -18.80
N ASP A 177 -2.61 -9.13 -19.12
CA ASP A 177 -1.23 -9.34 -18.72
C ASP A 177 -1.19 -9.54 -17.20
N PRO A 178 -0.76 -10.69 -16.70
CA PRO A 178 -0.69 -10.93 -15.27
C PRO A 178 0.19 -9.90 -14.54
N ASN A 179 1.23 -9.40 -15.21
CA ASN A 179 2.15 -8.41 -14.64
C ASN A 179 1.44 -7.08 -14.37
N ASP A 180 0.59 -6.60 -15.29
CA ASP A 180 -0.22 -5.39 -15.09
C ASP A 180 -1.18 -5.54 -13.91
N ALA A 181 -1.77 -6.73 -13.76
CA ALA A 181 -2.70 -6.99 -12.67
C ALA A 181 -1.97 -7.01 -11.31
N TYR A 182 -0.77 -7.58 -11.25
CA TYR A 182 0.06 -7.58 -10.05
C TYR A 182 0.58 -6.19 -9.72
N ASP A 183 1.03 -5.40 -10.71
CA ASP A 183 1.50 -4.04 -10.50
C ASP A 183 0.39 -3.15 -9.92
N GLN A 184 -0.80 -3.19 -10.50
CA GLN A 184 -1.97 -2.46 -9.98
C GLN A 184 -2.34 -2.91 -8.57
N MET A 185 -2.25 -4.22 -8.28
CA MET A 185 -2.57 -4.77 -6.96
C MET A 185 -1.55 -4.31 -5.90
N MET A 186 -0.26 -4.33 -6.21
CA MET A 186 0.79 -3.86 -5.30
C MET A 186 0.67 -2.34 -5.06
N GLY A 187 0.38 -1.56 -6.11
CA GLY A 187 0.13 -0.13 -5.98
C GLY A 187 -1.08 0.20 -5.10
N GLU A 188 -2.18 -0.54 -5.23
CA GLU A 188 -3.38 -0.40 -4.40
C GLU A 188 -3.11 -0.76 -2.94
N LEU A 189 -2.41 -1.87 -2.69
CA LEU A 189 -2.01 -2.28 -1.34
C LEU A 189 -1.13 -1.23 -0.67
N ALA A 190 -0.09 -0.75 -1.37
CA ALA A 190 0.79 0.29 -0.87
C ALA A 190 0.03 1.59 -0.55
N ALA A 191 -0.86 2.02 -1.44
CA ALA A 191 -1.69 3.20 -1.23
C ALA A 191 -2.64 3.06 -0.03
N ASN A 192 -3.21 1.87 0.19
CA ASN A 192 -4.12 1.60 1.29
C ASN A 192 -3.37 1.48 2.64
N VAL A 193 -2.23 0.79 2.66
CA VAL A 193 -1.40 0.65 3.87
C VAL A 193 -0.87 2.01 4.34
N THR A 194 -0.47 2.90 3.42
CA THR A 194 0.06 4.23 3.75
C THR A 194 -1.01 5.31 3.94
N ARG A 195 -2.30 4.96 3.90
CA ARG A 195 -3.40 5.94 3.92
C ARG A 195 -3.36 6.86 5.14
N ASP A 196 -3.10 6.30 6.31
CA ASP A 196 -3.08 7.04 7.58
C ASP A 196 -1.76 7.80 7.84
N LEU A 197 -0.76 7.62 6.96
CA LEU A 197 0.47 8.42 6.93
C LEU A 197 0.31 9.72 6.12
N ARG A 198 -0.88 9.96 5.54
CA ARG A 198 -1.19 11.17 4.77
C ARG A 198 -2.04 12.12 5.59
N PRO A 199 -1.85 13.43 5.44
CA PRO A 199 -2.84 14.38 5.93
C PRO A 199 -4.14 14.18 5.15
N THR A 200 -5.26 14.27 5.85
CA THR A 200 -6.60 14.18 5.26
C THR A 200 -7.36 15.49 5.46
N TRP A 201 -8.28 15.81 4.54
CA TRP A 201 -9.13 16.96 4.66
C TRP A 201 -10.54 16.50 5.03
N VAL A 202 -11.06 17.01 6.14
CA VAL A 202 -12.43 16.76 6.56
C VAL A 202 -13.25 18.04 6.43
N ARG A 203 -14.48 17.89 5.93
CA ARG A 203 -15.44 19.01 5.87
C ARG A 203 -15.97 19.23 7.30
N GLN A 204 -15.89 20.48 7.74
CA GLN A 204 -16.51 20.94 9.00
C GLN A 204 -17.93 21.43 8.75
#